data_de4722c4ff4731c1b8e502f453602496
#
_entry.id   de4722c4ff4731c1b8e502f453602496
#
_cell.length_a   1.000
_cell.length_b   1.000
_cell.length_c   1.000
_cell.angle_alpha   90.00
_cell.angle_beta   90.00
_cell.angle_gamma   90.00
#
_symmetry.space_group_name_H-M   'P 1'
#
loop_
_entity.id
_entity.type
_entity.pdbx_description
1 polymer ?
#
loop_
_entity_poly.entity_id
_entity_poly.type
_entity_poly.pdbx_seq_one_letter_code
_entity_poly.pdbx_strand_id
1 'polypeptide(L)'
;MARHKVNFSISVPVTIYREGDAFIAYSPVLDLSTSGSTFELAKKRFTEATQVFVEELVEKGTLEEVLSDLGWEKVRRKWQPPVLVAQETETFDFSFVN
;
A
#
# COMPACT_ATOMS: atom_id res chain seq x y z
N MET A 1 7.41 11.75 33.55
CA MET A 1 6.77 10.62 32.86
C MET A 1 7.67 10.14 31.71
N ALA A 2 8.02 8.88 31.73
CA ALA A 2 8.84 8.33 30.66
C ALA A 2 7.98 8.09 29.43
N ARG A 3 8.48 8.54 28.28
CA ARG A 3 7.84 8.26 26.98
C ARG A 3 8.57 7.09 26.32
N HIS A 4 7.82 6.12 25.93
CA HIS A 4 8.37 5.01 25.17
C HIS A 4 8.26 5.32 23.68
N LYS A 5 9.40 5.32 23.02
CA LYS A 5 9.45 5.47 21.58
C LYS A 5 9.24 4.09 20.96
N VAL A 6 8.19 3.94 20.19
CA VAL A 6 7.90 2.72 19.47
C VAL A 6 8.41 2.88 18.05
N ASN A 7 9.38 2.04 17.69
CA ASN A 7 9.88 2.00 16.33
C ASN A 7 9.44 0.69 15.70
N PHE A 8 8.84 0.77 14.55
CA PHE A 8 8.58 -0.42 13.75
C PHE A 8 8.74 -0.07 12.28
N SER A 9 8.99 -1.06 11.46
CA SER A 9 9.09 -0.87 10.04
C SER A 9 8.22 -1.91 9.32
N ILE A 10 7.70 -1.50 8.19
CA ILE A 10 6.96 -2.38 7.30
C ILE A 10 7.55 -2.22 5.91
N SER A 11 7.47 -3.30 5.13
CA SER A 11 7.86 -3.26 3.73
C SER A 11 6.60 -3.38 2.89
N VAL A 12 6.43 -2.44 1.98
CA VAL A 12 5.21 -2.31 1.20
C VAL A 12 5.58 -2.33 -0.28
N PRO A 13 5.06 -3.28 -1.06
CA PRO A 13 5.26 -3.23 -2.50
C PRO A 13 4.44 -2.11 -3.10
N VAL A 14 5.09 -1.31 -3.94
CA VAL A 14 4.45 -0.18 -4.61
C VAL A 14 4.62 -0.35 -6.11
N THR A 15 3.51 -0.32 -6.84
CA THR A 15 3.53 -0.38 -8.30
C THR A 15 3.18 1.01 -8.82
N ILE A 16 3.90 1.44 -9.86
CA ILE A 16 3.65 2.75 -10.43
C ILE A 16 3.23 2.58 -11.89
N TYR A 17 2.05 3.13 -12.18
CA TYR A 17 1.47 3.13 -13.52
C TYR A 17 1.54 4.53 -14.10
N ARG A 18 1.63 4.61 -15.42
CA ARG A 18 1.36 5.85 -16.12
C ARG A 18 -0.03 5.78 -16.72
N GLU A 19 -0.87 6.74 -16.38
CA GLU A 19 -2.23 6.83 -16.87
C GLU A 19 -2.41 8.23 -17.48
N GLY A 20 -2.43 8.29 -18.81
CA GLY A 20 -2.41 9.58 -19.49
C GLY A 20 -1.14 10.37 -19.13
N ASP A 21 -1.32 11.58 -18.64
CA ASP A 21 -0.21 12.44 -18.22
C ASP A 21 0.11 12.30 -16.72
N ALA A 22 -0.57 11.40 -16.03
CA ALA A 22 -0.38 11.22 -14.60
C ALA A 22 0.37 9.91 -14.31
N PHE A 23 1.07 9.90 -13.19
CA PHE A 23 1.66 8.69 -12.61
C PHE A 23 0.86 8.32 -11.38
N ILE A 24 0.53 7.04 -11.25
CA ILE A 24 -0.25 6.50 -10.15
C ILE A 24 0.63 5.54 -9.36
N ALA A 25 0.84 5.82 -8.09
CA ALA A 25 1.52 4.89 -7.20
C ALA A 25 0.46 4.14 -6.40
N TYR A 26 0.53 2.81 -6.40
CA TYR A 26 -0.48 1.98 -5.77
C TYR A 26 0.15 0.82 -5.04
N SER A 27 -0.38 0.50 -3.87
CA SER A 27 -0.04 -0.74 -3.17
C SER A 27 -1.31 -1.50 -2.83
N PRO A 28 -1.42 -2.76 -3.31
CA PRO A 28 -2.58 -3.59 -3.00
C PRO A 28 -2.62 -4.03 -1.54
N VAL A 29 -1.47 -4.10 -0.86
CA VAL A 29 -1.42 -4.58 0.52
C VAL A 29 -1.89 -3.55 1.53
N LEU A 30 -1.97 -2.27 1.14
CA LEU A 30 -2.57 -1.21 1.94
C LEU A 30 -3.85 -0.67 1.29
N ASP A 31 -4.13 -1.09 0.07
CA ASP A 31 -5.21 -0.57 -0.75
C ASP A 31 -5.16 0.97 -0.80
N LEU A 32 -3.96 1.47 -1.07
CA LEU A 32 -3.65 2.90 -1.05
C LEU A 32 -3.06 3.31 -2.38
N SER A 33 -3.54 4.42 -2.92
CA SER A 33 -3.01 4.98 -4.15
C SER A 33 -2.82 6.48 -4.05
N THR A 34 -1.85 6.98 -4.78
CA THR A 34 -1.60 8.41 -4.95
C THR A 34 -1.29 8.69 -6.41
N SER A 35 -1.38 9.94 -6.79
CA SER A 35 -1.05 10.36 -8.15
C SER A 35 -0.14 11.58 -8.15
N GLY A 36 0.57 11.76 -9.24
CA GLY A 36 1.42 12.91 -9.44
C GLY A 36 1.70 13.13 -10.91
N SER A 37 2.15 14.33 -11.26
CA SER A 37 2.50 14.67 -12.64
C SER A 37 3.84 14.08 -13.07
N THR A 38 4.64 13.58 -12.14
CA THR A 38 5.89 12.90 -12.41
C THR A 38 5.98 11.62 -11.59
N PHE A 39 6.87 10.72 -12.02
CA PHE A 39 7.17 9.49 -11.29
C PHE A 39 7.60 9.79 -9.84
N GLU A 40 8.53 10.72 -9.67
CA GLU A 40 9.06 11.09 -8.36
C GLU A 40 7.98 11.69 -7.48
N LEU A 41 7.10 12.50 -8.05
CA LEU A 41 6.03 13.13 -7.28
C LEU A 41 5.00 12.11 -6.81
N ALA A 42 4.64 11.16 -7.66
CA ALA A 42 3.73 10.07 -7.27
C ALA A 42 4.31 9.25 -6.12
N LYS A 43 5.60 8.92 -6.19
CA LYS A 43 6.30 8.19 -5.12
C LYS A 43 6.32 8.99 -3.83
N LYS A 44 6.67 10.26 -3.91
CA LYS A 44 6.74 11.13 -2.74
C LYS A 44 5.38 11.21 -2.05
N ARG A 45 4.34 11.41 -2.82
CA ARG A 45 2.97 11.46 -2.29
C ARG A 45 2.55 10.15 -1.66
N PHE A 46 2.97 9.02 -2.26
CA PHE A 46 2.68 7.71 -1.68
C PHE A 46 3.38 7.54 -0.32
N THR A 47 4.63 7.95 -0.22
CA THR A 47 5.37 7.88 1.04
C THR A 47 4.68 8.71 2.12
N GLU A 48 4.28 9.94 1.78
CA GLU A 48 3.58 10.83 2.71
C GLU A 48 2.22 10.26 3.14
N ALA A 49 1.46 9.75 2.18
CA ALA A 49 0.15 9.17 2.45
C ALA A 49 0.25 7.92 3.31
N THR A 50 1.25 7.07 3.07
CA THR A 50 1.48 5.87 3.87
C THR A 50 1.83 6.24 5.30
N GLN A 51 2.68 7.24 5.47
CA GLN A 51 3.06 7.70 6.81
C GLN A 51 1.85 8.19 7.59
N VAL A 52 1.05 9.05 6.98
CA VAL A 52 -0.18 9.57 7.61
C VAL A 52 -1.14 8.43 7.94
N PHE A 53 -1.32 7.50 7.02
CA PHE A 53 -2.20 6.34 7.19
C PHE A 53 -1.80 5.52 8.42
N VAL A 54 -0.51 5.18 8.53
CA VAL A 54 -0.02 4.37 9.64
C VAL A 54 -0.08 5.14 10.96
N GLU A 55 0.31 6.42 10.94
CA GLU A 55 0.25 7.26 12.14
C GLU A 55 -1.17 7.36 12.69
N GLU A 56 -2.16 7.51 11.83
CA GLU A 56 -3.56 7.54 12.27
C GLU A 56 -4.01 6.23 12.88
N LEU A 57 -3.61 5.10 12.31
CA LEU A 57 -3.96 3.80 12.85
C LEU A 57 -3.35 3.56 14.24
N VAL A 58 -2.10 3.98 14.41
CA VAL A 58 -1.43 3.89 15.70
C VAL A 58 -2.11 4.80 16.72
N GLU A 59 -2.41 6.03 16.35
CA GLU A 59 -3.06 7.00 17.23
C GLU A 59 -4.43 6.54 17.68
N LYS A 60 -5.22 5.95 16.78
CA LYS A 60 -6.55 5.43 17.06
C LYS A 60 -6.54 4.06 17.74
N GLY A 61 -5.38 3.42 17.83
CA GLY A 61 -5.27 2.07 18.38
C GLY A 61 -5.89 0.99 17.50
N THR A 62 -5.99 1.22 16.20
CA THR A 62 -6.63 0.29 15.25
C THR A 62 -5.65 -0.37 14.29
N LEU A 63 -4.35 -0.20 14.50
CA LEU A 63 -3.34 -0.73 13.58
C LEU A 63 -3.47 -2.23 13.36
N GLU A 64 -3.57 -3.01 14.43
CA GLU A 64 -3.65 -4.47 14.32
C GLU A 64 -4.91 -4.92 13.59
N GLU A 65 -6.04 -4.30 13.92
CA GLU A 65 -7.32 -4.63 13.29
C GLU A 65 -7.29 -4.34 11.80
N VAL A 66 -6.84 -3.15 11.41
CA VAL A 66 -6.84 -2.75 10.01
C VAL A 66 -5.84 -3.57 9.19
N LEU A 67 -4.63 -3.78 9.69
CA LEU A 67 -3.65 -4.61 8.98
C LEU A 67 -4.13 -6.05 8.84
N SER A 68 -4.75 -6.61 9.88
CA SER A 68 -5.33 -7.96 9.79
C SER A 68 -6.44 -8.03 8.76
N ASP A 69 -7.30 -7.01 8.69
CA ASP A 69 -8.38 -6.96 7.70
C ASP A 69 -7.82 -6.85 6.27
N LEU A 70 -6.65 -6.26 6.11
CA LEU A 70 -5.95 -6.17 4.83
C LEU A 70 -5.13 -7.42 4.49
N GLY A 71 -5.17 -8.44 5.35
CA GLY A 71 -4.49 -9.71 5.11
C GLY A 71 -3.05 -9.77 5.62
N TRP A 72 -2.63 -8.81 6.41
CA TRP A 72 -1.31 -8.84 7.04
C TRP A 72 -1.31 -9.82 8.21
N GLU A 73 -0.14 -10.41 8.46
CA GLU A 73 0.06 -11.30 9.59
C GLU A 73 1.18 -10.78 10.49
N LYS A 74 0.98 -10.91 11.79
CA LYS A 74 1.99 -10.54 12.75
C LYS A 74 2.80 -11.77 13.13
N VAL A 75 4.06 -11.80 12.74
CA VAL A 75 4.99 -12.90 13.00
C VAL A 75 6.15 -12.37 13.81
N ARG A 76 6.33 -12.89 15.02
CA ARG A 76 7.44 -12.52 15.90
C ARG A 76 7.56 -10.98 16.08
N ARG A 77 6.43 -10.31 16.32
CA ARG A 77 6.33 -8.86 16.51
C ARG A 77 6.58 -8.04 15.24
N LYS A 78 6.66 -8.70 14.09
CA LYS A 78 6.79 -8.00 12.81
C LYS A 78 5.53 -8.20 11.99
N TRP A 79 5.07 -7.15 11.38
CA TRP A 79 3.95 -7.22 10.46
C TRP A 79 4.44 -7.57 9.07
N GLN A 80 3.87 -8.63 8.50
CA GLN A 80 4.19 -9.10 7.17
C GLN A 80 2.99 -8.92 6.25
N PRO A 81 3.17 -8.26 5.11
CA PRO A 81 2.08 -8.10 4.16
C PRO A 81 1.79 -9.40 3.42
N PRO A 82 0.61 -9.48 2.77
CA PRO A 82 0.37 -10.54 1.80
C PRO A 82 1.51 -10.62 0.79
N VAL A 83 1.89 -11.83 0.43
CA VAL A 83 3.02 -12.07 -0.47
C VAL A 83 2.52 -12.11 -1.91
N LEU A 84 3.12 -11.32 -2.77
CA LEU A 84 2.88 -11.40 -4.21
C LEU A 84 3.50 -12.70 -4.74
N VAL A 85 2.67 -13.59 -5.25
CA VAL A 85 3.14 -14.87 -5.80
C VAL A 85 3.44 -14.74 -7.29
N ALA A 86 2.58 -14.05 -8.02
CA ALA A 86 2.75 -13.88 -9.45
C ALA A 86 2.04 -12.64 -9.94
N GLN A 87 2.57 -12.07 -10.99
CA GLN A 87 1.94 -11.00 -11.73
C GLN A 87 2.03 -11.38 -13.20
N GLU A 88 0.89 -11.63 -13.81
CA GLU A 88 0.82 -12.16 -15.17
C GLU A 88 -0.11 -11.31 -16.01
N THR A 89 0.15 -11.31 -17.32
CA THR A 89 -0.75 -10.70 -18.29
C THR A 89 -1.46 -11.81 -19.03
N GLU A 90 -2.77 -11.81 -18.96
CA GLU A 90 -3.59 -12.78 -19.68
C GLU A 90 -4.43 -12.04 -20.72
N THR A 91 -4.60 -12.66 -21.87
CA THR A 91 -5.39 -12.09 -22.95
C THR A 91 -6.72 -12.83 -23.08
N PHE A 92 -7.79 -12.07 -23.10
CA PHE A 92 -9.12 -12.62 -23.26
C PHE A 92 -9.73 -12.05 -24.54
N ASP A 93 -10.32 -12.92 -25.34
CA ASP A 93 -10.98 -12.52 -26.58
C ASP A 93 -12.49 -12.62 -26.39
N PHE A 94 -13.18 -11.57 -26.77
CA PHE A 94 -14.63 -11.50 -26.63
C PHE A 94 -15.27 -11.26 -27.98
N SER A 95 -16.40 -11.94 -28.24
CA SER A 95 -17.21 -11.69 -29.40
C SER A 95 -18.64 -11.36 -28.97
N PHE A 96 -19.13 -10.24 -29.48
CA PHE A 96 -20.48 -9.77 -29.16
C PHE A 96 -21.29 -9.61 -30.46
N VAL A 97 -22.56 -9.94 -30.39
CA VAL A 97 -23.48 -9.74 -31.49
C VAL A 97 -24.27 -8.46 -31.22
N ASN A 98 -24.21 -7.52 -32.18
CA ASN A 98 -24.93 -6.26 -32.10
C ASN A 98 -26.29 -6.36 -32.75
#